data_4f4e2c8810a3832e8ab5c581d85e23fc
#
_entry.id   4f4e2c8810a3832e8ab5c581d85e23fc
#
_cell.length_a   1.000
_cell.length_b   1.000
_cell.length_c   1.000
_cell.angle_alpha   90.00
_cell.angle_beta   90.00
_cell.angle_gamma   90.00
#
_symmetry.space_group_name_H-M   'P 1'
#
loop_
_entity.id
_entity.type
_entity.pdbx_description
1 polymer ?
#
loop_
_entity_poly.entity_id
_entity_poly.type
_entity_poly.pdbx_seq_one_letter_code
_entity_poly.pdbx_strand_id
1 'polypeptide(L)'
;KEHHCKDSIITKDIVLAKFCALENNYKHSFVIPCNLLNIVYSGTKILHTVDGDIEVQAGEAFFITKGEYVMSEVVGKTEYKCLLIFFDHHLTRKLISELPFKLNANKNIDTKNIFKFPVDAFLQNTADTLKLYLEDKPRFTEELISLKLKELILLILGTDSKENFISFCQNLIFDKSDLKSFMEANFEKDLKKNVVFFVANS
;
A
#
# COMPACT_ATOMS: atom_id res chain seq x y z
N LYS A 1 -10.67 13.36 -18.69
CA LYS A 1 -11.39 12.09 -18.57
C LYS A 1 -11.36 11.70 -17.12
N GLU A 2 -12.53 11.51 -16.51
CA GLU A 2 -12.68 11.35 -15.06
C GLU A 2 -12.30 9.92 -14.65
N HIS A 3 -11.16 9.77 -13.97
CA HIS A 3 -10.85 8.59 -13.19
C HIS A 3 -11.61 8.70 -11.87
N HIS A 4 -12.50 7.78 -11.58
CA HIS A 4 -13.36 7.87 -10.41
C HIS A 4 -12.77 7.05 -9.25
N CYS A 5 -12.06 7.72 -8.36
CA CYS A 5 -12.00 7.26 -6.98
C CYS A 5 -13.31 7.67 -6.28
N LYS A 6 -14.29 6.76 -6.25
CA LYS A 6 -15.64 7.12 -5.75
C LYS A 6 -15.72 7.17 -4.23
N ASP A 7 -14.91 6.39 -3.52
CA ASP A 7 -15.02 6.26 -2.07
C ASP A 7 -13.65 6.29 -1.42
N SER A 8 -13.45 7.21 -0.49
CA SER A 8 -12.25 7.26 0.34
C SER A 8 -12.57 7.59 1.80
N ILE A 9 -11.76 7.06 2.71
CA ILE A 9 -11.72 7.43 4.12
C ILE A 9 -10.32 7.98 4.40
N ILE A 10 -10.28 9.20 4.93
CA ILE A 10 -9.05 9.88 5.30
C ILE A 10 -9.05 10.02 6.81
N THR A 11 -8.09 9.39 7.47
CA THR A 11 -7.82 9.51 8.89
C THR A 11 -6.53 10.31 9.14
N LYS A 12 -6.07 10.35 10.37
CA LYS A 12 -4.80 11.01 10.69
C LYS A 12 -3.61 10.32 9.99
N ASP A 13 -3.54 9.00 10.10
CA ASP A 13 -2.35 8.21 9.75
C ASP A 13 -2.58 7.27 8.54
N ILE A 14 -3.84 7.12 8.09
CA ILE A 14 -4.24 6.19 7.03
C ILE A 14 -5.17 6.87 6.04
N VAL A 15 -4.98 6.61 4.74
CA VAL A 15 -5.97 6.85 3.70
C VAL A 15 -6.35 5.52 3.06
N LEU A 16 -7.62 5.18 3.13
CA LEU A 16 -8.22 4.01 2.49
C LEU A 16 -9.04 4.48 1.30
N ALA A 17 -8.82 3.88 0.12
CA ALA A 17 -9.54 4.27 -1.10
C ALA A 17 -9.79 3.09 -2.03
N LYS A 18 -10.90 3.12 -2.77
CA LYS A 18 -11.13 2.28 -3.95
C LYS A 18 -10.67 3.03 -5.19
N PHE A 19 -9.98 2.35 -6.07
CA PHE A 19 -9.60 2.89 -7.37
C PHE A 19 -10.12 1.98 -8.48
N CYS A 20 -10.60 2.61 -9.57
CA CYS A 20 -11.12 1.95 -10.75
C CYS A 20 -10.67 2.69 -12.00
N ALA A 21 -10.16 1.96 -13.01
CA ALA A 21 -9.90 2.47 -14.34
C ALA A 21 -10.70 1.66 -15.36
N LEU A 22 -11.35 2.33 -16.31
CA LEU A 22 -12.15 1.73 -17.39
C LEU A 22 -11.36 1.59 -18.70
N GLU A 23 -10.20 2.24 -18.80
CA GLU A 23 -9.30 2.21 -19.93
C GLU A 23 -7.89 1.87 -19.47
N ASN A 24 -7.10 1.28 -20.37
CA ASN A 24 -5.69 1.02 -20.09
C ASN A 24 -4.92 2.33 -19.91
N ASN A 25 -4.03 2.34 -18.92
CA ASN A 25 -3.20 3.47 -18.57
C ASN A 25 -1.74 3.02 -18.58
N TYR A 26 -0.93 3.51 -19.51
CA TYR A 26 0.41 2.99 -19.70
C TYR A 26 1.49 3.97 -19.26
N LYS A 27 2.44 3.48 -18.44
CA LYS A 27 3.68 4.17 -18.08
C LYS A 27 3.49 5.58 -17.51
N HIS A 28 2.53 5.74 -16.60
CA HIS A 28 2.38 6.98 -15.85
C HIS A 28 3.35 7.05 -14.68
N SER A 29 3.91 8.23 -14.46
CA SER A 29 4.77 8.51 -13.32
C SER A 29 3.92 8.92 -12.11
N PHE A 30 4.14 8.26 -10.98
CA PHE A 30 3.46 8.53 -9.72
C PHE A 30 4.47 8.85 -8.64
N VAL A 31 4.19 9.92 -7.90
CA VAL A 31 4.90 10.21 -6.64
C VAL A 31 4.06 9.66 -5.49
N ILE A 32 4.55 8.61 -4.85
CA ILE A 32 3.90 7.99 -3.69
C ILE A 32 4.45 8.65 -2.44
N PRO A 33 3.63 9.43 -1.70
CA PRO A 33 4.11 10.28 -0.61
C PRO A 33 4.41 9.53 0.68
N CYS A 34 3.89 8.30 0.82
CA CYS A 34 4.00 7.45 2.00
C CYS A 34 4.01 5.97 1.60
N ASN A 35 3.95 5.05 2.53
CA ASN A 35 3.84 3.63 2.20
C ASN A 35 2.45 3.32 1.63
N LEU A 36 2.40 2.41 0.67
CA LEU A 36 1.18 1.97 0.03
C LEU A 36 1.09 0.44 0.01
N LEU A 37 -0.03 -0.09 0.49
CA LEU A 37 -0.50 -1.43 0.19
C LEU A 37 -1.59 -1.34 -0.87
N ASN A 38 -1.41 -2.03 -1.99
CA ASN A 38 -2.38 -2.13 -3.07
C ASN A 38 -2.82 -3.59 -3.24
N ILE A 39 -4.12 -3.84 -3.22
CA ILE A 39 -4.73 -5.16 -3.42
C ILE A 39 -5.53 -5.13 -4.71
N VAL A 40 -5.15 -5.95 -5.70
CA VAL A 40 -5.76 -5.95 -7.04
C VAL A 40 -6.94 -6.92 -7.09
N TYR A 41 -8.12 -6.40 -7.44
CA TYR A 41 -9.37 -7.17 -7.58
C TYR A 41 -9.71 -7.54 -9.02
N SER A 42 -9.32 -6.70 -9.98
CA SER A 42 -9.56 -6.91 -11.41
C SER A 42 -8.50 -6.23 -12.25
N GLY A 43 -8.15 -6.82 -13.38
CA GLY A 43 -7.10 -6.33 -14.27
C GLY A 43 -5.69 -6.62 -13.73
N THR A 44 -4.72 -5.86 -14.23
CA THR A 44 -3.30 -6.02 -13.89
C THR A 44 -2.66 -4.67 -13.62
N LYS A 45 -1.92 -4.56 -12.54
CA LYS A 45 -1.00 -3.44 -12.27
C LYS A 45 0.40 -3.85 -12.69
N ILE A 46 1.07 -3.01 -13.45
CA ILE A 46 2.47 -3.23 -13.85
C ILE A 46 3.32 -2.12 -13.22
N LEU A 47 4.31 -2.51 -12.43
CA LEU A 47 5.31 -1.61 -11.89
C LEU A 47 6.57 -1.74 -12.76
N HIS A 48 6.95 -0.67 -13.45
CA HIS A 48 8.13 -0.63 -14.30
C HIS A 48 9.36 -0.31 -13.47
N THR A 49 10.33 -1.21 -13.43
CA THR A 49 11.58 -1.03 -12.66
C THR A 49 12.79 -1.14 -13.58
N VAL A 50 13.95 -0.75 -13.09
CA VAL A 50 15.22 -0.89 -13.84
C VAL A 50 15.61 -2.36 -14.06
N ASP A 51 15.13 -3.26 -13.20
CA ASP A 51 15.40 -4.71 -13.26
C ASP A 51 14.35 -5.46 -14.08
N GLY A 52 13.34 -4.76 -14.61
CA GLY A 52 12.23 -5.31 -15.39
C GLY A 52 10.86 -4.99 -14.78
N ASP A 53 9.83 -5.44 -15.45
CA ASP A 53 8.44 -5.19 -15.09
C ASP A 53 7.96 -6.20 -14.02
N ILE A 54 7.27 -5.69 -13.00
CA ILE A 54 6.60 -6.50 -11.99
C ILE A 54 5.10 -6.42 -12.25
N GLU A 55 4.52 -7.51 -12.74
CA GLU A 55 3.08 -7.63 -12.96
C GLU A 55 2.39 -8.11 -11.67
N VAL A 56 1.30 -7.43 -11.29
CA VAL A 56 0.43 -7.78 -10.16
C VAL A 56 -0.98 -7.95 -10.68
N GLN A 57 -1.45 -9.18 -10.68
CA GLN A 57 -2.76 -9.57 -11.25
C GLN A 57 -3.86 -9.57 -10.18
N ALA A 58 -5.11 -9.70 -10.62
CA ALA A 58 -6.23 -9.93 -9.71
C ALA A 58 -5.97 -11.13 -8.79
N GLY A 59 -6.20 -10.97 -7.48
CA GLY A 59 -5.85 -11.96 -6.45
C GLY A 59 -4.42 -11.84 -5.93
N GLU A 60 -3.69 -10.81 -6.33
CA GLU A 60 -2.37 -10.48 -5.80
C GLU A 60 -2.37 -9.07 -5.19
N ALA A 61 -1.37 -8.81 -4.38
CA ALA A 61 -1.15 -7.52 -3.73
C ALA A 61 0.33 -7.14 -3.73
N PHE A 62 0.61 -5.87 -3.49
CA PHE A 62 1.96 -5.40 -3.29
C PHE A 62 2.02 -4.27 -2.28
N PHE A 63 3.15 -4.23 -1.54
CA PHE A 63 3.58 -3.07 -0.80
C PHE A 63 4.64 -2.31 -1.59
N ILE A 64 4.58 -0.97 -1.52
CA ILE A 64 5.68 -0.08 -1.95
C ILE A 64 5.95 0.97 -0.89
N THR A 65 7.20 1.41 -0.84
CA THR A 65 7.61 2.53 0.01
C THR A 65 7.28 3.86 -0.64
N LYS A 66 7.41 4.96 0.07
CA LYS A 66 7.41 6.30 -0.53
C LYS A 66 8.46 6.37 -1.64
N GLY A 67 8.15 7.08 -2.74
CA GLY A 67 9.08 7.21 -3.86
C GLY A 67 8.40 7.59 -5.17
N GLU A 68 9.19 7.62 -6.23
CA GLU A 68 8.70 7.84 -7.59
C GLU A 68 8.63 6.49 -8.31
N TYR A 69 7.50 6.23 -8.94
CA TYR A 69 7.23 4.97 -9.63
C TYR A 69 6.62 5.22 -11.00
N VAL A 70 7.01 4.40 -11.96
CA VAL A 70 6.33 4.32 -13.26
C VAL A 70 5.45 3.10 -13.27
N MET A 71 4.16 3.28 -13.49
CA MET A 71 3.17 2.20 -13.40
C MET A 71 2.23 2.20 -14.60
N SER A 72 1.65 1.03 -14.88
CA SER A 72 0.55 0.86 -15.82
C SER A 72 -0.62 0.17 -15.16
N GLU A 73 -1.84 0.55 -15.54
CA GLU A 73 -3.07 -0.19 -15.28
C GLU A 73 -3.53 -0.84 -16.59
N VAL A 74 -3.63 -2.16 -16.59
CA VAL A 74 -4.19 -2.93 -17.70
C VAL A 74 -5.56 -3.43 -17.28
N VAL A 75 -6.57 -2.99 -18.02
CA VAL A 75 -7.97 -3.34 -17.76
C VAL A 75 -8.17 -4.84 -17.98
N GLY A 76 -8.91 -5.48 -17.08
CA GLY A 76 -9.35 -6.86 -17.22
C GLY A 76 -10.47 -6.99 -18.26
N LYS A 77 -11.47 -7.82 -17.98
CA LYS A 77 -12.62 -7.97 -18.89
C LYS A 77 -13.47 -6.70 -19.04
N THR A 78 -13.58 -5.91 -17.96
CA THR A 78 -14.43 -4.71 -17.92
C THR A 78 -13.69 -3.50 -17.36
N GLU A 79 -12.78 -3.71 -16.40
CA GLU A 79 -12.13 -2.65 -15.63
C GLU A 79 -10.87 -3.14 -14.91
N TYR A 80 -10.02 -2.21 -14.50
CA TYR A 80 -9.02 -2.40 -13.45
C TYR A 80 -9.62 -1.92 -12.12
N LYS A 81 -9.53 -2.73 -11.08
CA LYS A 81 -10.00 -2.39 -9.72
C LYS A 81 -8.98 -2.77 -8.66
N CYS A 82 -8.75 -1.87 -7.71
CA CYS A 82 -7.94 -2.17 -6.53
C CYS A 82 -8.42 -1.44 -5.28
N LEU A 83 -7.95 -1.92 -4.13
CA LEU A 83 -8.01 -1.25 -2.85
C LEU A 83 -6.65 -0.67 -2.53
N LEU A 84 -6.61 0.62 -2.21
CA LEU A 84 -5.42 1.36 -1.85
C LEU A 84 -5.47 1.67 -0.36
N ILE A 85 -4.39 1.34 0.36
CA ILE A 85 -4.22 1.66 1.76
C ILE A 85 -2.89 2.41 1.88
N PHE A 86 -2.98 3.74 1.99
CA PHE A 86 -1.82 4.57 2.25
C PHE A 86 -1.67 4.75 3.76
N PHE A 87 -0.45 4.65 4.25
CA PHE A 87 -0.15 4.80 5.66
C PHE A 87 1.24 5.38 5.88
N ASP A 88 1.37 6.19 6.91
CA ASP A 88 2.58 6.93 7.16
C ASP A 88 3.69 6.04 7.75
N HIS A 89 4.89 6.60 7.79
CA HIS A 89 6.06 5.90 8.31
C HIS A 89 6.00 5.69 9.84
N HIS A 90 5.36 6.61 10.58
CA HIS A 90 5.21 6.48 12.03
C HIS A 90 4.32 5.30 12.38
N LEU A 91 3.17 5.16 11.71
CA LEU A 91 2.27 4.02 11.86
C LEU A 91 2.97 2.71 11.46
N THR A 92 3.75 2.73 10.37
CA THR A 92 4.54 1.57 9.94
C THR A 92 5.49 1.10 11.03
N ARG A 93 6.29 2.00 11.61
CA ARG A 93 7.21 1.67 12.71
C ARG A 93 6.49 1.13 13.93
N LYS A 94 5.38 1.75 14.32
CA LYS A 94 4.54 1.29 15.42
C LYS A 94 4.05 -0.14 15.17
N LEU A 95 3.42 -0.40 14.03
CA LEU A 95 2.91 -1.72 13.68
C LEU A 95 4.01 -2.78 13.66
N ILE A 96 5.16 -2.48 13.05
CA ILE A 96 6.29 -3.42 13.00
C ILE A 96 6.89 -3.67 14.39
N SER A 97 6.97 -2.66 15.27
CA SER A 97 7.49 -2.83 16.63
C SER A 97 6.62 -3.72 17.50
N GLU A 98 5.34 -3.85 17.19
CA GLU A 98 4.37 -4.69 17.88
C GLU A 98 4.30 -6.12 17.32
N LEU A 99 5.08 -6.45 16.28
CA LEU A 99 5.07 -7.79 15.69
C LEU A 99 5.76 -8.82 16.59
N PRO A 100 5.36 -10.10 16.53
CA PRO A 100 5.87 -11.15 17.41
C PRO A 100 7.28 -11.65 17.06
N PHE A 101 8.07 -10.85 16.36
CA PHE A 101 9.47 -11.17 16.01
C PHE A 101 10.35 -9.92 16.08
N LYS A 102 11.65 -10.14 16.25
CA LYS A 102 12.64 -9.05 16.22
C LYS A 102 13.28 -8.96 14.84
N LEU A 103 13.31 -7.76 14.28
CA LEU A 103 14.08 -7.49 13.06
C LEU A 103 15.59 -7.48 13.40
N ASN A 104 16.37 -8.27 12.67
CA ASN A 104 17.81 -8.33 12.86
C ASN A 104 18.50 -7.33 11.94
N ALA A 105 19.17 -6.32 12.51
CA ALA A 105 19.89 -5.28 11.77
C ALA A 105 21.11 -5.80 10.95
N ASN A 106 21.51 -7.07 11.13
CA ASN A 106 22.77 -7.62 10.60
C ASN A 106 22.64 -8.48 9.34
N LYS A 107 21.44 -8.64 8.75
CA LYS A 107 21.32 -9.28 7.43
C LYS A 107 21.55 -8.26 6.33
N ASN A 108 22.25 -8.66 5.27
CA ASN A 108 22.31 -7.89 4.02
C ASN A 108 20.90 -7.49 3.61
N ILE A 109 20.61 -6.20 3.72
CA ILE A 109 19.29 -5.65 3.45
C ILE A 109 19.15 -5.62 1.94
N ASP A 110 18.29 -6.47 1.38
CA ASP A 110 17.88 -6.38 -0.01
C ASP A 110 17.03 -5.10 -0.16
N THR A 111 17.55 -4.12 -0.88
CA THR A 111 16.97 -2.76 -0.99
C THR A 111 15.72 -2.69 -1.85
N LYS A 112 14.94 -3.77 -1.92
CA LYS A 112 13.69 -3.78 -2.70
C LYS A 112 12.64 -2.90 -2.06
N ASN A 113 12.24 -1.87 -2.78
CA ASN A 113 11.15 -0.96 -2.40
C ASN A 113 9.76 -1.50 -2.75
N ILE A 114 9.69 -2.70 -3.34
CA ILE A 114 8.48 -3.36 -3.80
C ILE A 114 8.45 -4.78 -3.23
N PHE A 115 7.34 -5.14 -2.58
CA PHE A 115 7.08 -6.49 -2.10
C PHE A 115 5.73 -6.96 -2.64
N LYS A 116 5.74 -7.95 -3.53
CA LYS A 116 4.56 -8.59 -4.13
C LYS A 116 4.26 -9.92 -3.42
N PHE A 117 2.96 -10.22 -3.23
CA PHE A 117 2.49 -11.45 -2.59
C PHE A 117 1.10 -11.86 -3.07
N PRO A 118 0.75 -13.18 -3.02
CA PRO A 118 -0.59 -13.65 -3.32
C PRO A 118 -1.56 -13.30 -2.19
N VAL A 119 -2.82 -13.08 -2.54
CA VAL A 119 -3.92 -12.83 -1.58
C VAL A 119 -4.69 -14.14 -1.38
N ASP A 120 -4.55 -14.74 -0.21
CA ASP A 120 -5.33 -15.91 0.20
C ASP A 120 -6.73 -15.52 0.71
N ALA A 121 -7.52 -16.50 1.11
CA ALA A 121 -8.89 -16.27 1.59
C ALA A 121 -8.97 -15.41 2.86
N PHE A 122 -7.98 -15.49 3.78
CA PHE A 122 -7.96 -14.68 4.99
C PHE A 122 -7.63 -13.22 4.69
N LEU A 123 -6.61 -13.00 3.85
CA LEU A 123 -6.24 -11.66 3.37
C LEU A 123 -7.40 -11.04 2.58
N GLN A 124 -8.08 -11.82 1.73
CA GLN A 124 -9.24 -11.36 0.96
C GLN A 124 -10.39 -10.94 1.88
N ASN A 125 -10.75 -11.71 2.90
CA ASN A 125 -11.80 -11.38 3.86
C ASN A 125 -11.49 -10.08 4.62
N THR A 126 -10.24 -9.89 5.03
CA THR A 126 -9.82 -8.67 5.71
C THR A 126 -9.91 -7.45 4.78
N ALA A 127 -9.47 -7.60 3.53
CA ALA A 127 -9.56 -6.57 2.50
C ALA A 127 -11.02 -6.24 2.14
N ASP A 128 -11.89 -7.24 2.04
CA ASP A 128 -13.34 -7.04 1.78
C ASP A 128 -14.03 -6.33 2.95
N THR A 129 -13.62 -6.59 4.19
CA THR A 129 -14.09 -5.83 5.35
C THR A 129 -13.71 -4.35 5.24
N LEU A 130 -12.50 -4.03 4.82
CA LEU A 130 -12.06 -2.66 4.59
C LEU A 130 -12.87 -1.98 3.47
N LYS A 131 -13.26 -2.73 2.42
CA LYS A 131 -14.16 -2.22 1.37
C LYS A 131 -15.54 -1.87 1.92
N LEU A 132 -16.09 -2.71 2.82
CA LEU A 132 -17.37 -2.41 3.48
C LEU A 132 -17.29 -1.12 4.30
N TYR A 133 -16.17 -0.81 4.95
CA TYR A 133 -15.99 0.45 5.68
C TYR A 133 -16.04 1.68 4.77
N LEU A 134 -15.67 1.54 3.50
CA LEU A 134 -15.83 2.62 2.52
C LEU A 134 -17.30 2.86 2.14
N GLU A 135 -18.11 1.81 2.16
CA GLU A 135 -19.54 1.88 1.82
C GLU A 135 -20.39 2.36 3.00
N ASP A 136 -20.12 1.82 4.18
CA ASP A 136 -20.81 2.14 5.42
C ASP A 136 -19.77 2.35 6.55
N LYS A 137 -19.50 3.62 6.86
CA LYS A 137 -18.47 4.01 7.83
C LYS A 137 -18.90 3.61 9.25
N PRO A 138 -18.27 2.59 9.85
CA PRO A 138 -18.61 2.17 11.20
C PRO A 138 -18.17 3.23 12.22
N ARG A 139 -18.77 3.18 13.42
CA ARG A 139 -18.24 3.93 14.56
C ARG A 139 -16.81 3.46 14.86
N PHE A 140 -15.91 4.39 15.18
CA PHE A 140 -14.49 4.11 15.41
C PHE A 140 -13.74 3.61 14.16
N THR A 141 -14.07 4.18 13.01
CA THR A 141 -13.51 3.78 11.69
C THR A 141 -11.98 3.81 11.67
N GLU A 142 -11.34 4.82 12.26
CA GLU A 142 -9.87 4.96 12.26
C GLU A 142 -9.19 3.81 13.00
N GLU A 143 -9.68 3.50 14.20
CA GLU A 143 -9.17 2.40 15.02
C GLU A 143 -9.38 1.05 14.33
N LEU A 144 -10.55 0.86 13.73
CA LEU A 144 -10.89 -0.38 13.01
C LEU A 144 -10.01 -0.57 11.77
N ILE A 145 -9.75 0.49 10.98
CA ILE A 145 -8.83 0.40 9.82
C ILE A 145 -7.41 0.08 10.30
N SER A 146 -6.94 0.70 11.37
CA SER A 146 -5.63 0.42 11.96
C SER A 146 -5.49 -1.04 12.42
N LEU A 147 -6.52 -1.58 13.07
CA LEU A 147 -6.59 -3.00 13.46
C LEU A 147 -6.56 -3.92 12.24
N LYS A 148 -7.32 -3.60 11.18
CA LYS A 148 -7.35 -4.39 9.95
C LYS A 148 -6.01 -4.33 9.20
N LEU A 149 -5.31 -3.20 9.20
CA LEU A 149 -3.96 -3.12 8.65
C LEU A 149 -2.98 -4.01 9.43
N LYS A 150 -3.06 -4.02 10.75
CA LYS A 150 -2.27 -4.93 11.59
C LYS A 150 -2.60 -6.39 11.32
N GLU A 151 -3.88 -6.73 11.17
CA GLU A 151 -4.33 -8.08 10.80
C GLU A 151 -3.74 -8.52 9.46
N LEU A 152 -3.80 -7.68 8.41
CA LEU A 152 -3.19 -7.96 7.10
C LEU A 152 -1.69 -8.26 7.24
N ILE A 153 -0.95 -7.45 8.01
CA ILE A 153 0.47 -7.66 8.26
C ILE A 153 0.73 -9.02 8.93
N LEU A 154 -0.05 -9.36 9.96
CA LEU A 154 0.08 -10.64 10.66
C LEU A 154 -0.26 -11.84 9.78
N LEU A 155 -1.27 -11.71 8.92
CA LEU A 155 -1.64 -12.74 7.94
C LEU A 155 -0.51 -12.99 6.94
N ILE A 156 0.10 -11.93 6.39
CA ILE A 156 1.25 -12.05 5.47
C ILE A 156 2.42 -12.78 6.14
N LEU A 157 2.68 -12.50 7.42
CA LEU A 157 3.70 -13.20 8.21
C LEU A 157 3.40 -14.69 8.45
N GLY A 158 2.15 -15.11 8.29
CA GLY A 158 1.73 -16.52 8.33
C GLY A 158 1.89 -17.26 7.00
N THR A 159 2.27 -16.57 5.90
CA THR A 159 2.42 -17.16 4.56
C THR A 159 3.87 -17.57 4.25
N ASP A 160 4.08 -18.26 3.13
CA ASP A 160 5.41 -18.57 2.59
C ASP A 160 6.21 -17.32 2.18
N SER A 161 5.52 -16.18 2.02
CA SER A 161 6.14 -14.88 1.72
C SER A 161 6.79 -14.19 2.92
N LYS A 162 6.72 -14.79 4.11
CA LYS A 162 7.18 -14.22 5.39
C LYS A 162 8.62 -13.67 5.35
N GLU A 163 9.57 -14.45 4.85
CA GLU A 163 10.99 -14.04 4.86
C GLU A 163 11.24 -12.82 3.99
N ASN A 164 10.60 -12.77 2.81
CA ASN A 164 10.67 -11.64 1.89
C ASN A 164 10.00 -10.40 2.51
N PHE A 165 8.88 -10.58 3.20
CA PHE A 165 8.18 -9.50 3.90
C PHE A 165 9.00 -8.96 5.07
N ILE A 166 9.65 -9.82 5.85
CA ILE A 166 10.54 -9.40 6.93
C ILE A 166 11.71 -8.57 6.37
N SER A 167 12.32 -8.98 5.25
CA SER A 167 13.37 -8.22 4.58
C SER A 167 12.88 -6.85 4.10
N PHE A 168 11.68 -6.79 3.51
CA PHE A 168 11.04 -5.53 3.13
C PHE A 168 10.79 -4.62 4.35
N CYS A 169 10.28 -5.16 5.46
CA CYS A 169 10.06 -4.41 6.71
C CYS A 169 11.38 -3.88 7.31
N GLN A 170 12.47 -4.61 7.18
CA GLN A 170 13.80 -4.14 7.61
C GLN A 170 14.21 -2.89 6.82
N ASN A 171 14.00 -2.87 5.50
CA ASN A 171 14.27 -1.69 4.67
C ASN A 171 13.45 -0.47 5.14
N LEU A 172 12.17 -0.68 5.45
CA LEU A 172 11.28 0.39 5.95
C LEU A 172 11.79 1.04 7.25
N ILE A 173 12.44 0.27 8.13
CA ILE A 173 12.90 0.79 9.43
C ILE A 173 14.30 1.38 9.36
N PHE A 174 15.20 0.77 8.58
CA PHE A 174 16.61 1.12 8.54
C PHE A 174 17.00 2.07 7.41
N ASP A 175 16.02 2.55 6.63
CA ASP A 175 16.28 3.57 5.61
C ASP A 175 16.79 4.86 6.25
N LYS A 176 18.10 5.11 6.06
CA LYS A 176 18.81 6.28 6.61
C LYS A 176 18.33 7.61 6.01
N SER A 177 17.63 7.61 4.88
CA SER A 177 17.09 8.82 4.26
C SER A 177 16.00 9.48 5.13
N ASP A 178 15.45 8.73 6.05
CA ASP A 178 14.32 9.13 6.89
C ASP A 178 14.71 10.01 8.09
N LEU A 179 15.99 10.00 8.50
CA LEU A 179 16.45 10.92 9.56
C LEU A 179 16.35 12.39 9.13
N LYS A 180 16.55 12.67 7.83
CA LYS A 180 16.41 13.99 7.24
C LYS A 180 14.93 14.36 7.04
N SER A 181 14.12 13.42 6.60
CA SER A 181 12.67 13.58 6.44
C SER A 181 11.96 13.73 7.79
N PHE A 182 12.45 13.09 8.86
CA PHE A 182 11.92 13.25 10.21
C PHE A 182 12.14 14.68 10.74
N MET A 183 13.22 15.33 10.34
CA MET A 183 13.50 16.75 10.66
C MET A 183 12.64 17.71 9.82
N GLU A 184 12.24 17.29 8.62
CA GLU A 184 11.41 18.07 7.69
C GLU A 184 9.91 17.81 7.83
N ALA A 185 9.51 16.73 8.52
CA ALA A 185 8.13 16.23 8.63
C ALA A 185 7.27 16.93 9.69
N ASN A 186 7.48 18.23 9.91
CA ASN A 186 6.39 19.09 10.36
C ASN A 186 5.28 19.28 9.29
N PHE A 187 5.25 18.44 8.27
CA PHE A 187 4.34 18.45 7.14
C PHE A 187 3.16 17.47 7.29
N GLU A 188 2.58 17.33 8.49
CA GLU A 188 1.30 16.60 8.67
C GLU A 188 0.16 17.11 7.75
N LYS A 189 0.31 18.31 7.21
CA LYS A 189 -0.67 18.88 6.28
C LYS A 189 -0.57 18.36 4.84
N ASP A 190 0.58 17.83 4.43
CA ASP A 190 0.82 17.47 3.04
C ASP A 190 0.42 16.03 2.68
N LEU A 191 0.40 15.09 3.63
CA LEU A 191 0.02 13.71 3.34
C LEU A 191 -1.40 13.62 2.78
N LYS A 192 -2.37 14.22 3.48
CA LYS A 192 -3.78 14.21 3.06
C LYS A 192 -3.96 14.86 1.70
N LYS A 193 -3.30 16.00 1.47
CA LYS A 193 -3.38 16.76 0.23
C LYS A 193 -2.77 16.00 -0.95
N ASN A 194 -1.59 15.39 -0.75
CA ASN A 194 -0.87 14.67 -1.80
C ASN A 194 -1.55 13.34 -2.17
N VAL A 195 -2.10 12.61 -1.18
CA VAL A 195 -2.85 11.36 -1.46
C VAL A 195 -4.18 11.67 -2.14
N VAL A 196 -4.89 12.70 -1.71
CA VAL A 196 -6.14 13.14 -2.37
C VAL A 196 -5.84 13.57 -3.81
N PHE A 197 -4.74 14.30 -4.03
CA PHE A 197 -4.31 14.67 -5.38
C PHE A 197 -3.96 13.45 -6.23
N PHE A 198 -3.23 12.48 -5.68
CA PHE A 198 -2.92 11.20 -6.34
C PHE A 198 -4.19 10.46 -6.74
N VAL A 199 -5.11 10.27 -5.79
CA VAL A 199 -6.37 9.55 -5.99
C VAL A 199 -7.33 10.28 -6.94
N ALA A 200 -7.30 11.64 -6.97
CA ALA A 200 -8.17 12.44 -7.85
C ALA A 200 -7.62 12.60 -9.27
N ASN A 201 -6.30 12.44 -9.49
CA ASN A 201 -5.65 12.65 -10.79
C ASN A 201 -5.13 11.33 -11.42
N SER A 202 -5.30 10.19 -10.76
CA SER A 202 -5.04 8.85 -11.30
C SER A 202 -6.28 8.28 -11.94
#